data_29661615c61050dd25cb4e23daeabf98
#
_entry.id   29661615c61050dd25cb4e23daeabf98
#
_cell.length_a   1.000
_cell.length_b   1.000
_cell.length_c   1.000
_cell.angle_alpha   90.00
_cell.angle_beta   90.00
_cell.angle_gamma   90.00
#
_symmetry.space_group_name_H-M   'P 1'
#
loop_
_entity.id
_entity.type
_entity.pdbx_description
1 polymer ?
#
loop_
_entity_poly.entity_id
_entity_poly.type
_entity_poly.pdbx_seq_one_letter_code
_entity_poly.pdbx_strand_id
1 'polypeptide(L)'
;MSDQTSNQMWGGRFAAGPDAIMEAINASIGYDQRLAAQDVAGSRAHAAMLAKQGIISDNDAEAIREGLLTVLSEIEGGEFAFSTALEDIHMNVEARLKEIVGEAAGRLHTARSRNDQVATDFRLWVRDQLDAAETGLIALMKALLGQAEAGADWVMPGFTHLQTAQPVTWGHHMMAYVEMFSRDLSRVRDARKRMNESPLGAAALAGTGFDIDRHNTAEALGFDAPMANSLDAVSSRDFALEFLSVASISAMHLSRMAEELVIWSSAQFRFVTLSDRFSTGSSIMPQKKNPDAAELIRAKIGRIFGANVALMMVMKGLPLAYSKDMQEDKEQVFDAADNWMLALAAMEGMVKDMTGNKPVLEAAASSGFSTATDLADWLVRETGLPFRDAHHVTGSLVAMAEKKGCDLPDLTLEDMQSVHGNIDASVYDVLGVHNSVASRMSYGGTAPEQVRKQVARWKEVLG
;
A
#
# COMPACT_ATOMS: atom_id res chain seq x y z
N MET A 1 37.52 35.34 -16.80
CA MET A 1 36.47 34.87 -17.72
C MET A 1 35.24 34.68 -16.86
N SER A 2 34.30 35.63 -16.95
CA SER A 2 33.13 35.69 -16.12
C SER A 2 32.16 34.55 -16.51
N ASP A 3 31.85 33.74 -15.56
CA ASP A 3 30.89 32.66 -15.67
C ASP A 3 29.48 33.24 -15.91
N GLN A 4 29.01 33.18 -17.17
CA GLN A 4 27.69 33.67 -17.58
C GLN A 4 26.63 32.60 -17.56
N THR A 5 26.68 31.70 -16.62
CA THR A 5 25.66 30.65 -16.42
C THR A 5 24.70 30.92 -15.27
N SER A 6 24.58 32.15 -14.79
CA SER A 6 23.58 32.51 -13.83
C SER A 6 22.20 32.57 -14.46
N ASN A 7 21.23 31.95 -13.83
CA ASN A 7 19.84 31.81 -14.24
C ASN A 7 19.20 33.17 -14.64
N GLN A 8 19.11 33.43 -15.94
CA GLN A 8 18.56 34.70 -16.50
C GLN A 8 17.03 34.83 -16.33
N MET A 9 16.34 33.81 -15.83
CA MET A 9 14.86 33.83 -15.69
C MET A 9 14.39 34.81 -14.60
N TRP A 10 15.24 35.18 -13.63
CA TRP A 10 14.95 36.18 -12.59
C TRP A 10 15.30 37.62 -13.03
N GLY A 11 15.41 37.86 -14.33
CA GLY A 11 15.97 39.05 -14.95
C GLY A 11 15.42 40.38 -14.43
N GLY A 12 16.30 41.38 -14.47
CA GLY A 12 15.98 42.80 -14.32
C GLY A 12 16.06 43.42 -12.94
N ARG A 13 15.83 42.66 -11.84
CA ARG A 13 15.86 43.19 -10.45
C ARG A 13 17.11 42.77 -9.67
N PHE A 14 17.71 41.65 -10.01
CA PHE A 14 18.86 41.10 -9.30
C PHE A 14 20.16 41.50 -9.99
N ALA A 15 21.12 42.02 -9.23
CA ALA A 15 22.42 42.52 -9.70
C ALA A 15 23.50 41.44 -9.77
N ALA A 16 23.27 40.28 -9.13
CA ALA A 16 24.21 39.14 -9.09
C ALA A 16 23.43 37.82 -9.16
N GLY A 17 24.08 36.73 -9.61
CA GLY A 17 23.55 35.37 -9.51
C GLY A 17 23.53 34.87 -8.05
N PRO A 18 22.78 33.76 -7.78
CA PRO A 18 22.73 33.16 -6.47
C PRO A 18 24.10 32.61 -6.02
N ASP A 19 24.34 32.52 -4.72
CA ASP A 19 25.47 31.82 -4.15
C ASP A 19 25.33 30.30 -4.36
N ALA A 20 26.46 29.61 -4.47
CA ALA A 20 26.46 28.15 -4.70
C ALA A 20 25.70 27.35 -3.62
N ILE A 21 25.69 27.84 -2.37
CA ILE A 21 24.92 27.21 -1.28
C ILE A 21 23.41 27.46 -1.51
N MET A 22 23.04 28.66 -2.01
CA MET A 22 21.66 28.98 -2.36
C MET A 22 21.17 28.13 -3.55
N GLU A 23 22.01 27.92 -4.55
CA GLU A 23 21.67 26.98 -5.63
C GLU A 23 21.47 25.56 -5.12
N ALA A 24 22.36 25.06 -4.27
CA ALA A 24 22.28 23.72 -3.71
C ALA A 24 21.03 23.47 -2.85
N ILE A 25 20.66 24.43 -1.97
CA ILE A 25 19.47 24.30 -1.11
C ILE A 25 18.17 24.48 -1.89
N ASN A 26 18.21 25.21 -3.00
CA ASN A 26 17.05 25.53 -3.82
C ASN A 26 16.74 24.46 -4.87
N ALA A 27 17.74 23.68 -5.28
CA ALA A 27 17.61 22.69 -6.34
C ALA A 27 16.79 21.47 -5.91
N SER A 28 15.75 21.15 -6.67
CA SER A 28 14.90 19.94 -6.49
C SER A 28 15.07 18.91 -7.60
N ILE A 29 15.84 19.21 -8.66
CA ILE A 29 16.01 18.33 -9.82
C ILE A 29 16.51 16.93 -9.45
N GLY A 30 17.25 16.78 -8.34
CA GLY A 30 17.74 15.49 -7.86
C GLY A 30 16.63 14.46 -7.59
N TYR A 31 15.42 14.91 -7.28
CA TYR A 31 14.28 14.05 -7.00
C TYR A 31 13.05 14.36 -7.86
N ASP A 32 12.80 15.63 -8.23
CA ASP A 32 11.57 16.01 -8.96
C ASP A 32 11.61 15.67 -10.47
N GLN A 33 12.77 15.27 -11.01
CA GLN A 33 12.86 14.68 -12.35
C GLN A 33 11.88 13.52 -12.57
N ARG A 34 11.40 12.90 -11.49
CA ARG A 34 10.35 11.87 -11.51
C ARG A 34 8.98 12.38 -11.99
N LEU A 35 8.79 13.70 -12.04
CA LEU A 35 7.57 14.34 -12.53
C LEU A 35 7.61 14.64 -14.05
N ALA A 36 8.66 14.27 -14.76
CA ALA A 36 8.85 14.63 -16.16
C ALA A 36 7.65 14.27 -17.07
N ALA A 37 7.11 13.06 -16.90
CA ALA A 37 5.96 12.61 -17.69
C ALA A 37 4.70 13.44 -17.40
N GLN A 38 4.48 13.78 -16.13
CA GLN A 38 3.33 14.58 -15.69
C GLN A 38 3.47 16.04 -16.13
N ASP A 39 4.67 16.63 -16.03
CA ASP A 39 4.94 17.98 -16.51
C ASP A 39 4.73 18.11 -18.02
N VAL A 40 5.22 17.14 -18.79
CA VAL A 40 5.00 17.11 -20.24
C VAL A 40 3.50 16.94 -20.55
N ALA A 41 2.78 16.08 -19.86
CA ALA A 41 1.34 15.90 -20.06
C ALA A 41 0.56 17.18 -19.72
N GLY A 42 0.83 17.81 -18.56
CA GLY A 42 0.23 19.07 -18.13
C GLY A 42 0.52 20.21 -19.12
N SER A 43 1.78 20.34 -19.53
CA SER A 43 2.22 21.35 -20.48
C SER A 43 1.58 21.19 -21.86
N ARG A 44 1.43 19.97 -22.35
CA ARG A 44 0.74 19.68 -23.65
C ARG A 44 -0.75 20.01 -23.58
N ALA A 45 -1.43 19.65 -22.49
CA ALA A 45 -2.83 19.99 -22.30
C ALA A 45 -3.04 21.50 -22.21
N HIS A 46 -2.13 22.21 -21.52
CA HIS A 46 -2.15 23.66 -21.41
C HIS A 46 -1.94 24.34 -22.77
N ALA A 47 -0.93 23.97 -23.55
CA ALA A 47 -0.68 24.52 -24.89
C ALA A 47 -1.87 24.30 -25.83
N ALA A 48 -2.47 23.11 -25.82
CA ALA A 48 -3.66 22.81 -26.63
C ALA A 48 -4.85 23.71 -26.27
N MET A 49 -5.08 23.91 -24.97
CA MET A 49 -6.13 24.81 -24.48
C MET A 49 -5.86 26.26 -24.87
N LEU A 50 -4.62 26.76 -24.75
CA LEU A 50 -4.25 28.11 -25.15
C LEU A 50 -4.53 28.37 -26.63
N ALA A 51 -4.22 27.41 -27.52
CA ALA A 51 -4.54 27.50 -28.94
C ALA A 51 -6.05 27.50 -29.20
N LYS A 52 -6.79 26.57 -28.56
CA LYS A 52 -8.26 26.48 -28.66
C LYS A 52 -8.95 27.80 -28.27
N GLN A 53 -8.38 28.51 -27.29
CA GLN A 53 -8.88 29.81 -26.81
C GLN A 53 -8.31 30.99 -27.62
N GLY A 54 -7.49 30.75 -28.67
CA GLY A 54 -6.91 31.76 -29.52
C GLY A 54 -5.86 32.64 -28.82
N ILE A 55 -5.31 32.18 -27.70
CA ILE A 55 -4.29 32.90 -26.91
C ILE A 55 -2.91 32.74 -27.56
N ILE A 56 -2.63 31.57 -28.13
CA ILE A 56 -1.45 31.30 -28.96
C ILE A 56 -1.90 30.76 -30.31
N SER A 57 -1.01 30.76 -31.32
CA SER A 57 -1.34 30.20 -32.62
C SER A 57 -1.33 28.66 -32.62
N ASP A 58 -2.09 28.03 -33.52
CA ASP A 58 -2.07 26.58 -33.71
C ASP A 58 -0.68 26.06 -34.05
N ASN A 59 0.10 26.83 -34.83
CA ASN A 59 1.48 26.48 -35.18
C ASN A 59 2.41 26.48 -33.97
N ASP A 60 2.27 27.43 -33.04
CA ASP A 60 3.04 27.45 -31.80
C ASP A 60 2.67 26.27 -30.92
N ALA A 61 1.37 26.00 -30.79
CA ALA A 61 0.90 24.87 -29.98
C ALA A 61 1.39 23.53 -30.51
N GLU A 62 1.37 23.35 -31.83
CA GLU A 62 1.88 22.12 -32.45
C GLU A 62 3.39 21.98 -32.28
N ALA A 63 4.16 23.05 -32.47
CA ALA A 63 5.61 23.04 -32.24
C ALA A 63 5.92 22.69 -30.77
N ILE A 64 5.21 23.29 -29.80
CA ILE A 64 5.36 22.99 -28.37
C ILE A 64 5.02 21.53 -28.10
N ARG A 65 3.93 21.02 -28.65
CA ARG A 65 3.48 19.64 -28.46
C ARG A 65 4.51 18.61 -28.92
N GLU A 66 5.06 18.79 -30.14
CA GLU A 66 6.08 17.90 -30.71
C GLU A 66 7.43 18.05 -29.96
N GLY A 67 7.81 19.28 -29.62
CA GLY A 67 9.01 19.54 -28.85
C GLY A 67 8.98 18.89 -27.47
N LEU A 68 7.85 18.96 -26.77
CA LEU A 68 7.68 18.29 -25.44
C LEU A 68 7.73 16.76 -25.55
N LEU A 69 7.20 16.16 -26.61
CA LEU A 69 7.34 14.71 -26.84
C LEU A 69 8.79 14.31 -27.09
N THR A 70 9.54 15.14 -27.82
CA THR A 70 10.97 14.92 -28.02
C THR A 70 11.74 14.99 -26.73
N VAL A 71 11.47 16.00 -25.88
CA VAL A 71 12.08 16.11 -24.53
C VAL A 71 11.78 14.88 -23.67
N LEU A 72 10.52 14.43 -23.65
CA LEU A 72 10.15 13.24 -22.88
C LEU A 72 10.88 11.99 -23.38
N SER A 73 10.97 11.81 -24.70
CA SER A 73 11.71 10.69 -25.30
C SER A 73 13.19 10.69 -24.93
N GLU A 74 13.83 11.87 -24.91
CA GLU A 74 15.23 12.02 -24.46
C GLU A 74 15.39 11.64 -22.99
N ILE A 75 14.44 12.04 -22.13
CA ILE A 75 14.45 11.70 -20.70
C ILE A 75 14.28 10.19 -20.50
N GLU A 76 13.29 9.58 -21.14
CA GLU A 76 13.00 8.14 -21.03
C GLU A 76 14.13 7.29 -21.64
N GLY A 77 14.77 7.79 -22.69
CA GLY A 77 15.93 7.17 -23.32
C GLY A 77 17.24 7.32 -22.54
N GLY A 78 17.26 8.13 -21.47
CA GLY A 78 18.47 8.40 -20.67
C GLY A 78 19.48 9.29 -21.37
N GLU A 79 19.07 10.01 -22.42
CA GLU A 79 19.93 10.91 -23.22
C GLU A 79 19.86 12.36 -22.71
N PHE A 80 18.89 12.68 -21.85
CA PHE A 80 18.68 14.02 -21.31
C PHE A 80 19.67 14.35 -20.18
N ALA A 81 20.38 15.46 -20.30
CA ALA A 81 21.30 15.95 -19.28
C ALA A 81 20.61 16.95 -18.34
N PHE A 82 20.27 16.51 -17.14
CA PHE A 82 19.72 17.40 -16.11
C PHE A 82 20.78 18.38 -15.58
N SER A 83 20.37 19.62 -15.37
CA SER A 83 21.24 20.70 -14.85
C SER A 83 20.72 21.20 -13.50
N THR A 84 21.55 21.13 -12.45
CA THR A 84 21.26 21.69 -11.12
C THR A 84 21.09 23.22 -11.17
N ALA A 85 21.80 23.89 -12.09
CA ALA A 85 21.66 25.35 -12.29
C ALA A 85 20.26 25.75 -12.79
N LEU A 86 19.50 24.78 -13.34
CA LEU A 86 18.10 24.96 -13.74
C LEU A 86 17.10 24.53 -12.66
N GLU A 87 17.52 24.39 -11.42
CA GLU A 87 16.73 24.23 -10.21
C GLU A 87 15.81 22.98 -10.21
N ASP A 88 14.79 22.92 -11.09
CA ASP A 88 13.72 21.93 -11.09
C ASP A 88 13.52 21.28 -12.46
N ILE A 89 12.69 20.21 -12.51
CA ILE A 89 12.36 19.52 -13.76
C ILE A 89 11.71 20.47 -14.77
N HIS A 90 10.88 21.38 -14.32
CA HIS A 90 10.12 22.29 -15.18
C HIS A 90 11.05 23.23 -15.95
N MET A 91 12.05 23.81 -15.27
CA MET A 91 13.06 24.66 -15.94
C MET A 91 13.96 23.86 -16.88
N ASN A 92 14.32 22.64 -16.50
CA ASN A 92 15.09 21.74 -17.35
C ASN A 92 14.32 21.41 -18.65
N VAL A 93 13.02 21.08 -18.55
CA VAL A 93 12.13 20.82 -19.70
C VAL A 93 11.94 22.08 -20.54
N GLU A 94 11.66 23.24 -19.93
CA GLU A 94 11.48 24.51 -20.64
C GLU A 94 12.74 24.95 -21.38
N ALA A 95 13.93 24.81 -20.77
CA ALA A 95 15.19 25.13 -21.42
C ALA A 95 15.45 24.25 -22.64
N ARG A 96 15.26 22.94 -22.53
CA ARG A 96 15.42 22.02 -23.65
C ARG A 96 14.38 22.24 -24.75
N LEU A 97 13.12 22.47 -24.36
CA LEU A 97 12.07 22.83 -25.32
C LEU A 97 12.45 24.06 -26.14
N LYS A 98 13.02 25.11 -25.51
CA LYS A 98 13.49 26.31 -26.20
C LYS A 98 14.60 26.03 -27.20
N GLU A 99 15.50 25.09 -26.89
CA GLU A 99 16.54 24.68 -27.87
C GLU A 99 15.93 23.98 -29.09
N ILE A 100 14.85 23.22 -28.92
CA ILE A 100 14.21 22.45 -29.99
C ILE A 100 13.30 23.35 -30.86
N VAL A 101 12.42 24.16 -30.23
CA VAL A 101 11.34 24.87 -30.94
C VAL A 101 11.53 26.41 -30.97
N GLY A 102 12.59 26.92 -30.38
CA GLY A 102 12.92 28.35 -30.40
C GLY A 102 11.90 29.22 -29.65
N GLU A 103 11.45 30.32 -30.31
CA GLU A 103 10.58 31.33 -29.68
C GLU A 103 9.20 30.81 -29.27
N ALA A 104 8.69 29.77 -29.92
CA ALA A 104 7.41 29.16 -29.57
C ALA A 104 7.38 28.66 -28.11
N ALA A 105 8.51 28.14 -27.60
CA ALA A 105 8.62 27.67 -26.21
C ALA A 105 8.24 28.73 -25.17
N GLY A 106 8.60 30.01 -25.43
CA GLY A 106 8.30 31.11 -24.51
C GLY A 106 6.79 31.41 -24.36
N ARG A 107 5.95 30.92 -25.27
CA ARG A 107 4.49 31.07 -25.19
C ARG A 107 3.82 30.05 -24.25
N LEU A 108 4.50 28.94 -23.98
CA LEU A 108 3.95 27.87 -23.12
C LEU A 108 3.61 28.37 -21.72
N HIS A 109 4.37 29.31 -21.16
CA HIS A 109 4.16 29.83 -19.80
C HIS A 109 3.02 30.87 -19.70
N THR A 110 2.36 31.23 -20.83
CA THR A 110 1.24 32.18 -20.83
C THR A 110 0.11 31.68 -19.95
N ALA A 111 -0.43 32.55 -19.08
CA ALA A 111 -1.53 32.25 -18.16
C ALA A 111 -1.25 31.14 -17.14
N ARG A 112 0.00 30.77 -16.91
CA ARG A 112 0.44 29.72 -15.98
C ARG A 112 1.49 30.27 -15.00
N SER A 113 1.55 29.66 -13.83
CA SER A 113 2.60 29.86 -12.83
C SER A 113 3.30 28.53 -12.54
N ARG A 114 4.51 28.58 -11.99
CA ARG A 114 5.16 27.40 -11.42
C ARG A 114 4.31 26.75 -10.34
N ASN A 115 3.50 27.53 -9.59
CA ASN A 115 2.69 27.04 -8.50
C ASN A 115 1.58 26.07 -8.95
N ASP A 116 0.80 26.43 -9.97
CA ASP A 116 -0.25 25.54 -10.48
C ASP A 116 0.32 24.40 -11.36
N GLN A 117 1.45 24.64 -12.01
CA GLN A 117 2.17 23.62 -12.76
C GLN A 117 2.63 22.49 -11.84
N VAL A 118 3.43 22.78 -10.81
CA VAL A 118 3.96 21.76 -9.89
C VAL A 118 2.85 21.07 -9.10
N ALA A 119 1.79 21.80 -8.72
CA ALA A 119 0.65 21.21 -8.03
C ALA A 119 -0.10 20.19 -8.92
N THR A 120 -0.21 20.49 -10.23
CA THR A 120 -0.82 19.57 -11.20
C THR A 120 0.02 18.32 -11.38
N ASP A 121 1.32 18.48 -11.60
CA ASP A 121 2.24 17.37 -11.86
C ASP A 121 2.31 16.43 -10.66
N PHE A 122 2.38 16.99 -9.45
CA PHE A 122 2.42 16.20 -8.23
C PHE A 122 1.09 15.45 -7.99
N ARG A 123 -0.07 16.07 -8.29
CA ARG A 123 -1.36 15.36 -8.25
C ARG A 123 -1.43 14.23 -9.26
N LEU A 124 -1.03 14.47 -10.50
CA LEU A 124 -0.99 13.43 -11.53
C LEU A 124 -0.11 12.27 -11.09
N TRP A 125 1.08 12.55 -10.57
CA TRP A 125 2.01 11.53 -10.10
C TRP A 125 1.42 10.72 -8.93
N VAL A 126 0.84 11.37 -7.92
CA VAL A 126 0.20 10.66 -6.78
C VAL A 126 -0.99 9.82 -7.26
N ARG A 127 -1.74 10.29 -8.23
CA ARG A 127 -2.82 9.53 -8.87
C ARG A 127 -2.30 8.25 -9.51
N ASP A 128 -1.21 8.34 -10.27
CA ASP A 128 -0.58 7.18 -10.89
C ASP A 128 -0.08 6.18 -9.86
N GLN A 129 0.43 6.66 -8.69
CA GLN A 129 0.84 5.78 -7.59
C GLN A 129 -0.37 5.10 -6.91
N LEU A 130 -1.51 5.77 -6.79
CA LEU A 130 -2.74 5.15 -6.28
C LEU A 130 -3.24 4.05 -7.23
N ASP A 131 -3.19 4.28 -8.55
CA ASP A 131 -3.57 3.30 -9.57
C ASP A 131 -2.61 2.07 -9.54
N ALA A 132 -1.31 2.30 -9.32
CA ALA A 132 -0.33 1.23 -9.12
C ALA A 132 -0.58 0.46 -7.81
N ALA A 133 -0.91 1.16 -6.71
CA ALA A 133 -1.24 0.54 -5.43
C ALA A 133 -2.50 -0.34 -5.52
N GLU A 134 -3.54 0.12 -6.21
CA GLU A 134 -4.74 -0.68 -6.50
C GLU A 134 -4.37 -1.98 -7.19
N THR A 135 -3.55 -1.90 -8.24
CA THR A 135 -3.07 -3.07 -9.00
C THR A 135 -2.29 -4.04 -8.10
N GLY A 136 -1.36 -3.52 -7.28
CA GLY A 136 -0.55 -4.32 -6.35
C GLY A 136 -1.39 -5.01 -5.27
N LEU A 137 -2.36 -4.30 -4.69
CA LEU A 137 -3.28 -4.86 -3.69
C LEU A 137 -4.16 -5.97 -4.29
N ILE A 138 -4.71 -5.78 -5.48
CA ILE A 138 -5.49 -6.80 -6.18
C ILE A 138 -4.63 -8.06 -6.45
N ALA A 139 -3.37 -7.88 -6.87
CA ALA A 139 -2.46 -9.00 -7.12
C ALA A 139 -2.18 -9.79 -5.82
N LEU A 140 -1.88 -9.09 -4.73
CA LEU A 140 -1.68 -9.71 -3.41
C LEU A 140 -2.93 -10.43 -2.92
N MET A 141 -4.12 -9.82 -3.05
CA MET A 141 -5.38 -10.46 -2.67
C MET A 141 -5.64 -11.73 -3.49
N LYS A 142 -5.36 -11.72 -4.80
CA LYS A 142 -5.47 -12.91 -5.66
C LYS A 142 -4.51 -14.02 -5.24
N ALA A 143 -3.27 -13.68 -4.85
CA ALA A 143 -2.31 -14.66 -4.33
C ALA A 143 -2.81 -15.30 -3.01
N LEU A 144 -3.34 -14.47 -2.09
CA LEU A 144 -3.94 -14.93 -0.84
C LEU A 144 -5.16 -15.83 -1.06
N LEU A 145 -6.02 -15.49 -2.03
CA LEU A 145 -7.16 -16.32 -2.41
C LEU A 145 -6.72 -17.69 -2.93
N GLY A 146 -5.63 -17.76 -3.69
CA GLY A 146 -5.04 -19.03 -4.11
C GLY A 146 -4.63 -19.91 -2.92
N GLN A 147 -3.94 -19.32 -1.95
CA GLN A 147 -3.57 -20.03 -0.71
C GLN A 147 -4.79 -20.43 0.13
N ALA A 148 -5.79 -19.55 0.22
CA ALA A 148 -7.01 -19.81 0.97
C ALA A 148 -7.82 -20.96 0.36
N GLU A 149 -7.92 -21.01 -0.96
CA GLU A 149 -8.62 -22.10 -1.68
C GLU A 149 -7.90 -23.43 -1.51
N ALA A 150 -6.58 -23.45 -1.70
CA ALA A 150 -5.77 -24.66 -1.56
C ALA A 150 -5.81 -25.24 -0.14
N GLY A 151 -5.83 -24.38 0.87
CA GLY A 151 -5.83 -24.77 2.28
C GLY A 151 -7.17 -24.57 2.99
N ALA A 152 -8.30 -24.57 2.28
CA ALA A 152 -9.61 -24.33 2.87
C ALA A 152 -9.98 -25.31 3.99
N ASP A 153 -9.42 -26.53 3.94
CA ASP A 153 -9.63 -27.60 4.92
C ASP A 153 -8.36 -28.00 5.71
N TRP A 154 -7.24 -27.28 5.55
CA TRP A 154 -6.04 -27.57 6.33
C TRP A 154 -6.20 -26.99 7.73
N VAL A 155 -6.25 -27.87 8.71
CA VAL A 155 -6.36 -27.45 10.11
C VAL A 155 -5.02 -26.87 10.57
N MET A 156 -5.07 -25.74 11.26
CA MET A 156 -3.94 -25.10 11.92
C MET A 156 -4.34 -24.57 13.30
N PRO A 157 -3.38 -24.35 14.22
CA PRO A 157 -3.69 -23.73 15.49
C PRO A 157 -4.06 -22.23 15.27
N GLY A 158 -5.17 -21.81 15.85
CA GLY A 158 -5.41 -20.39 16.07
C GLY A 158 -4.66 -19.93 17.31
N PHE A 159 -4.16 -18.70 17.31
CA PHE A 159 -3.38 -18.15 18.42
C PHE A 159 -4.05 -16.92 19.03
N THR A 160 -4.03 -16.88 20.37
CA THR A 160 -4.18 -15.67 21.17
C THR A 160 -2.99 -15.57 22.10
N HIS A 161 -2.38 -14.40 22.25
CA HIS A 161 -1.14 -14.22 23.06
C HIS A 161 0.03 -15.14 22.64
N LEU A 162 0.09 -15.56 21.37
CA LEU A 162 0.97 -16.61 20.86
C LEU A 162 0.82 -17.97 21.56
N GLN A 163 -0.28 -18.18 22.28
CA GLN A 163 -0.65 -19.48 22.83
C GLN A 163 -1.68 -20.14 21.92
N THR A 164 -1.57 -21.46 21.76
CA THR A 164 -2.57 -22.25 21.04
C THR A 164 -3.94 -22.04 21.68
N ALA A 165 -4.88 -21.62 20.85
CA ALA A 165 -6.28 -21.42 21.23
C ALA A 165 -7.17 -22.45 20.50
N GLN A 166 -8.23 -22.01 19.83
CA GLN A 166 -9.09 -22.90 19.06
C GLN A 166 -8.46 -23.22 17.68
N PRO A 167 -8.72 -24.42 17.11
CA PRO A 167 -8.31 -24.72 15.74
C PRO A 167 -9.02 -23.80 14.74
N VAL A 168 -8.29 -23.41 13.71
CA VAL A 168 -8.81 -22.71 12.53
C VAL A 168 -8.34 -23.44 11.28
N THR A 169 -8.77 -23.00 10.10
CA THR A 169 -8.17 -23.49 8.85
C THR A 169 -7.17 -22.50 8.27
N TRP A 170 -6.17 -23.01 7.57
CA TRP A 170 -5.23 -22.19 6.81
C TRP A 170 -5.94 -21.22 5.88
N GLY A 171 -6.96 -21.72 5.16
CA GLY A 171 -7.78 -20.89 4.29
C GLY A 171 -8.47 -19.76 5.03
N HIS A 172 -9.01 -20.02 6.24
CA HIS A 172 -9.62 -18.99 7.07
C HIS A 172 -8.62 -17.91 7.47
N HIS A 173 -7.41 -18.31 7.85
CA HIS A 173 -6.35 -17.36 8.21
C HIS A 173 -5.94 -16.48 7.03
N MET A 174 -5.75 -17.05 5.83
CA MET A 174 -5.46 -16.30 4.61
C MET A 174 -6.60 -15.34 4.25
N MET A 175 -7.85 -15.76 4.44
CA MET A 175 -9.02 -14.90 4.21
C MET A 175 -9.05 -13.68 5.15
N ALA A 176 -8.52 -13.78 6.37
CA ALA A 176 -8.42 -12.63 7.26
C ALA A 176 -7.56 -11.52 6.65
N TYR A 177 -6.47 -11.86 5.97
CA TYR A 177 -5.64 -10.91 5.25
C TYR A 177 -6.32 -10.38 3.98
N VAL A 178 -7.07 -11.21 3.26
CA VAL A 178 -7.90 -10.73 2.14
C VAL A 178 -8.86 -9.64 2.59
N GLU A 179 -9.54 -9.83 3.72
CA GLU A 179 -10.44 -8.82 4.32
C GLU A 179 -9.70 -7.55 4.78
N MET A 180 -8.48 -7.66 5.28
CA MET A 180 -7.66 -6.50 5.63
C MET A 180 -7.26 -5.69 4.38
N PHE A 181 -6.71 -6.34 3.36
CA PHE A 181 -6.28 -5.67 2.14
C PHE A 181 -7.46 -5.17 1.29
N SER A 182 -8.63 -5.76 1.40
CA SER A 182 -9.84 -5.23 0.76
C SER A 182 -10.24 -3.85 1.29
N ARG A 183 -10.06 -3.64 2.60
CA ARG A 183 -10.27 -2.32 3.20
C ARG A 183 -9.20 -1.31 2.77
N ASP A 184 -7.97 -1.76 2.52
CA ASP A 184 -6.92 -0.91 1.95
C ASP A 184 -7.22 -0.54 0.51
N LEU A 185 -7.68 -1.50 -0.30
CA LEU A 185 -8.14 -1.28 -1.66
C LEU A 185 -9.28 -0.24 -1.71
N SER A 186 -10.23 -0.33 -0.80
CA SER A 186 -11.32 0.66 -0.68
C SER A 186 -10.75 2.06 -0.36
N ARG A 187 -9.80 2.18 0.58
CA ARG A 187 -9.13 3.45 0.90
C ARG A 187 -8.39 4.04 -0.30
N VAL A 188 -7.66 3.22 -1.05
CA VAL A 188 -6.96 3.64 -2.28
C VAL A 188 -7.94 4.24 -3.28
N ARG A 189 -9.05 3.55 -3.55
CA ARG A 189 -10.10 4.01 -4.47
C ARG A 189 -10.76 5.31 -3.99
N ASP A 190 -11.02 5.41 -2.72
CA ASP A 190 -11.61 6.61 -2.12
C ASP A 190 -10.66 7.81 -2.17
N ALA A 191 -9.38 7.62 -1.86
CA ALA A 191 -8.34 8.64 -1.97
C ALA A 191 -8.19 9.10 -3.42
N ARG A 192 -8.11 8.16 -4.36
CA ARG A 192 -8.02 8.43 -5.80
C ARG A 192 -9.20 9.26 -6.30
N LYS A 193 -10.40 8.96 -5.84
CA LYS A 193 -11.62 9.72 -6.20
C LYS A 193 -11.59 11.15 -5.64
N ARG A 194 -11.24 11.32 -4.36
CA ARG A 194 -11.23 12.65 -3.73
C ARG A 194 -10.19 13.58 -4.31
N MET A 195 -9.03 13.05 -4.72
CA MET A 195 -7.95 13.88 -5.23
C MET A 195 -8.11 14.29 -6.69
N ASN A 196 -9.08 13.73 -7.43
CA ASN A 196 -9.14 13.83 -8.90
C ASN A 196 -9.73 15.17 -9.38
N GLU A 197 -9.18 16.29 -8.90
CA GLU A 197 -9.49 17.64 -9.33
C GLU A 197 -8.23 18.38 -9.78
N SER A 198 -8.31 19.11 -10.91
CA SER A 198 -7.18 19.79 -11.54
C SER A 198 -6.88 21.15 -10.93
N PRO A 199 -5.66 21.44 -10.45
CA PRO A 199 -5.26 22.78 -10.06
C PRO A 199 -4.85 23.67 -11.24
N LEU A 200 -4.60 23.09 -12.45
CA LEU A 200 -4.07 23.84 -13.60
C LEU A 200 -5.00 24.99 -14.00
N GLY A 201 -4.40 26.15 -14.26
CA GLY A 201 -5.11 27.40 -14.54
C GLY A 201 -5.44 28.25 -13.30
N ALA A 202 -5.02 27.79 -12.09
CA ALA A 202 -5.07 28.61 -10.89
C ALA A 202 -3.98 29.71 -10.89
N ALA A 203 -3.01 29.62 -11.76
CA ALA A 203 -1.82 30.46 -11.85
C ALA A 203 -1.07 30.51 -10.51
N ALA A 204 -0.55 31.68 -10.09
CA ALA A 204 0.18 31.76 -8.84
C ALA A 204 -0.70 31.50 -7.60
N LEU A 205 -1.94 32.03 -7.59
CA LEU A 205 -2.93 31.91 -6.51
C LEU A 205 -4.31 32.51 -6.82
N ALA A 206 -4.37 33.49 -7.72
CA ALA A 206 -5.57 34.30 -7.95
C ALA A 206 -6.30 34.00 -9.27
N GLY A 207 -5.86 32.97 -9.99
CA GLY A 207 -6.29 32.76 -11.37
C GLY A 207 -5.56 33.69 -12.34
N THR A 208 -6.08 33.86 -13.54
CA THR A 208 -5.47 34.65 -14.61
C THR A 208 -6.50 35.56 -15.28
N GLY A 209 -6.02 36.66 -15.88
CA GLY A 209 -6.84 37.56 -16.69
C GLY A 209 -7.06 37.09 -18.13
N PHE A 210 -6.49 35.97 -18.55
CA PHE A 210 -6.73 35.36 -19.84
C PHE A 210 -8.00 34.51 -19.80
N ASP A 211 -8.72 34.43 -20.93
CA ASP A 211 -9.91 33.59 -21.09
C ASP A 211 -9.52 32.13 -21.33
N ILE A 212 -9.03 31.46 -20.28
CA ILE A 212 -8.62 30.05 -20.31
C ILE A 212 -9.80 29.12 -20.01
N ASP A 213 -9.79 27.92 -20.59
CA ASP A 213 -10.77 26.87 -20.32
C ASP A 213 -10.18 25.78 -19.39
N ARG A 214 -10.35 25.96 -18.09
CA ARG A 214 -9.89 25.00 -17.07
C ARG A 214 -10.61 23.65 -17.13
N HIS A 215 -11.85 23.60 -17.62
CA HIS A 215 -12.56 22.34 -17.82
C HIS A 215 -11.93 21.52 -18.93
N ASN A 216 -11.54 22.18 -20.03
CA ASN A 216 -10.85 21.51 -21.12
C ASN A 216 -9.51 20.88 -20.71
N THR A 217 -8.69 21.59 -19.91
CA THR A 217 -7.43 21.05 -19.40
C THR A 217 -7.65 19.93 -18.38
N ALA A 218 -8.66 20.04 -17.53
CA ALA A 218 -9.01 18.99 -16.57
C ALA A 218 -9.43 17.70 -17.29
N GLU A 219 -10.32 17.78 -18.27
CA GLU A 219 -10.76 16.66 -19.10
C GLU A 219 -9.58 16.00 -19.84
N ALA A 220 -8.73 16.81 -20.48
CA ALA A 220 -7.56 16.33 -21.22
C ALA A 220 -6.56 15.55 -20.34
N LEU A 221 -6.50 15.87 -19.03
CA LEU A 221 -5.65 15.23 -18.05
C LEU A 221 -6.36 14.13 -17.24
N GLY A 222 -7.65 13.82 -17.55
CA GLY A 222 -8.42 12.80 -16.88
C GLY A 222 -8.82 13.14 -15.44
N PHE A 223 -8.89 14.44 -15.11
CA PHE A 223 -9.49 14.92 -13.88
C PHE A 223 -11.03 15.04 -14.02
N ASP A 224 -11.75 14.88 -12.92
CA ASP A 224 -13.21 14.99 -12.91
C ASP A 224 -13.69 16.43 -13.12
N ALA A 225 -12.93 17.41 -12.61
CA ALA A 225 -13.21 18.83 -12.72
C ALA A 225 -11.97 19.68 -12.40
N PRO A 226 -11.94 21.00 -12.74
CA PRO A 226 -10.99 21.91 -12.15
C PRO A 226 -11.35 22.19 -10.67
N MET A 227 -10.34 22.37 -9.81
CA MET A 227 -10.54 22.82 -8.43
C MET A 227 -11.25 24.18 -8.39
N ALA A 228 -12.25 24.30 -7.51
CA ALA A 228 -13.19 25.41 -7.50
C ALA A 228 -12.60 26.74 -6.98
N ASN A 229 -11.48 26.69 -6.23
CA ASN A 229 -10.82 27.87 -5.70
C ASN A 229 -9.32 27.87 -6.07
N SER A 230 -8.87 28.92 -6.75
CA SER A 230 -7.50 29.03 -7.25
C SER A 230 -6.44 29.13 -6.15
N LEU A 231 -6.79 29.70 -5.00
CA LEU A 231 -5.87 29.83 -3.87
C LEU A 231 -5.65 28.48 -3.18
N ASP A 232 -6.73 27.72 -2.97
CA ASP A 232 -6.67 26.35 -2.46
C ASP A 232 -5.97 25.40 -3.44
N ALA A 233 -6.19 25.56 -4.75
CA ALA A 233 -5.65 24.73 -5.80
C ALA A 233 -4.11 24.64 -5.77
N VAL A 234 -3.43 25.75 -5.48
CA VAL A 234 -1.95 25.81 -5.37
C VAL A 234 -1.44 25.51 -3.96
N SER A 235 -2.31 25.56 -2.96
CA SER A 235 -1.97 25.48 -1.53
C SER A 235 -2.13 24.07 -0.97
N SER A 236 -3.18 23.32 -1.38
CA SER A 236 -3.52 22.04 -0.76
C SER A 236 -2.49 20.95 -1.07
N ARG A 237 -2.22 20.13 -0.04
CA ARG A 237 -1.44 18.89 -0.13
C ARG A 237 -2.17 17.72 0.52
N ASP A 238 -3.47 17.85 0.73
CA ASP A 238 -4.33 16.84 1.34
C ASP A 238 -4.26 15.51 0.61
N PHE A 239 -4.19 15.57 -0.73
CA PHE A 239 -4.07 14.39 -1.58
C PHE A 239 -2.80 13.57 -1.30
N ALA A 240 -1.69 14.24 -1.01
CA ALA A 240 -0.42 13.58 -0.67
C ALA A 240 -0.43 13.08 0.78
N LEU A 241 -1.02 13.83 1.72
CA LEU A 241 -1.22 13.40 3.11
C LEU A 241 -2.16 12.19 3.19
N GLU A 242 -3.24 12.17 2.41
CA GLU A 242 -4.16 11.03 2.34
C GLU A 242 -3.48 9.81 1.73
N PHE A 243 -2.71 9.98 0.64
CA PHE A 243 -1.88 8.93 0.05
C PHE A 243 -0.96 8.28 1.10
N LEU A 244 -0.20 9.10 1.84
CA LEU A 244 0.71 8.63 2.89
C LEU A 244 -0.02 7.96 4.05
N SER A 245 -1.23 8.43 4.40
CA SER A 245 -2.06 7.83 5.44
C SER A 245 -2.57 6.45 5.02
N VAL A 246 -3.03 6.32 3.79
CA VAL A 246 -3.46 5.03 3.19
C VAL A 246 -2.28 4.07 3.11
N ALA A 247 -1.12 4.54 2.61
CA ALA A 247 0.11 3.76 2.54
C ALA A 247 0.56 3.27 3.92
N SER A 248 0.46 4.13 4.96
CA SER A 248 0.82 3.78 6.34
C SER A 248 -0.06 2.67 6.91
N ILE A 249 -1.37 2.70 6.68
CA ILE A 249 -2.31 1.66 7.13
C ILE A 249 -2.01 0.34 6.40
N SER A 250 -1.85 0.39 5.08
CA SER A 250 -1.53 -0.79 4.27
C SER A 250 -0.18 -1.41 4.66
N ALA A 251 0.85 -0.59 4.88
CA ALA A 251 2.16 -1.04 5.34
C ALA A 251 2.10 -1.69 6.73
N MET A 252 1.23 -1.23 7.62
CA MET A 252 0.99 -1.85 8.92
C MET A 252 0.36 -3.25 8.75
N HIS A 253 -0.59 -3.43 7.82
CA HIS A 253 -1.15 -4.76 7.51
C HIS A 253 -0.08 -5.68 6.90
N LEU A 254 0.73 -5.18 5.97
CA LEU A 254 1.87 -5.91 5.41
C LEU A 254 2.87 -6.33 6.49
N SER A 255 3.17 -5.44 7.45
CA SER A 255 4.07 -5.72 8.57
C SER A 255 3.55 -6.83 9.48
N ARG A 256 2.24 -6.87 9.75
CA ARG A 256 1.63 -7.95 10.55
C ARG A 256 1.76 -9.30 9.84
N MET A 257 1.46 -9.34 8.55
CA MET A 257 1.61 -10.57 7.77
C MET A 257 3.07 -11.00 7.69
N ALA A 258 4.00 -10.06 7.49
CA ALA A 258 5.42 -10.33 7.46
C ALA A 258 5.93 -10.92 8.78
N GLU A 259 5.44 -10.42 9.93
CA GLU A 259 5.76 -10.97 11.25
C GLU A 259 5.33 -12.44 11.38
N GLU A 260 4.11 -12.77 10.96
CA GLU A 260 3.63 -14.16 10.97
C GLU A 260 4.49 -15.07 10.07
N LEU A 261 4.87 -14.59 8.87
CA LEU A 261 5.76 -15.35 7.98
C LEU A 261 7.14 -15.59 8.59
N VAL A 262 7.71 -14.62 9.32
CA VAL A 262 8.97 -14.77 10.06
C VAL A 262 8.82 -15.85 11.15
N ILE A 263 7.76 -15.77 11.95
CA ILE A 263 7.47 -16.76 13.01
C ILE A 263 7.26 -18.14 12.39
N TRP A 264 6.40 -18.25 11.38
CA TRP A 264 5.99 -19.53 10.80
C TRP A 264 7.11 -20.23 9.99
N SER A 265 8.03 -19.48 9.42
CA SER A 265 9.19 -20.05 8.72
C SER A 265 10.32 -20.48 9.64
N SER A 266 10.27 -20.11 10.93
CA SER A 266 11.29 -20.48 11.91
C SER A 266 11.35 -22.00 12.17
N ALA A 267 12.51 -22.49 12.63
CA ALA A 267 12.73 -23.90 12.95
C ALA A 267 11.81 -24.41 14.06
N GLN A 268 11.29 -23.53 14.91
CA GLN A 268 10.37 -23.84 16.00
C GLN A 268 8.94 -24.08 15.53
N PHE A 269 8.47 -23.28 14.55
CA PHE A 269 7.10 -23.41 14.00
C PHE A 269 7.06 -24.30 12.75
N ARG A 270 7.86 -24.04 11.75
CA ARG A 270 7.91 -24.80 10.48
C ARG A 270 6.55 -24.92 9.77
N PHE A 271 5.67 -23.93 9.95
CA PHE A 271 4.33 -23.91 9.36
C PHE A 271 4.37 -23.61 7.87
N VAL A 272 5.36 -22.81 7.45
CA VAL A 272 5.58 -22.46 6.05
C VAL A 272 7.04 -22.65 5.64
N THR A 273 7.24 -22.91 4.36
CA THR A 273 8.55 -22.83 3.70
C THR A 273 8.48 -21.72 2.68
N LEU A 274 9.33 -20.69 2.83
CA LEU A 274 9.52 -19.66 1.84
C LEU A 274 10.42 -20.18 0.72
N SER A 275 10.18 -19.75 -0.52
CA SER A 275 11.01 -20.14 -1.66
C SER A 275 12.41 -19.50 -1.56
N ASP A 276 13.39 -20.07 -2.27
CA ASP A 276 14.74 -19.53 -2.35
C ASP A 276 14.78 -18.14 -2.98
N ARG A 277 13.77 -17.77 -3.74
CA ARG A 277 13.64 -16.45 -4.38
C ARG A 277 13.42 -15.30 -3.40
N PHE A 278 12.89 -15.60 -2.21
CA PHE A 278 12.57 -14.61 -1.16
C PHE A 278 13.27 -14.89 0.17
N SER A 279 14.35 -15.67 0.13
CA SER A 279 15.15 -16.04 1.29
C SER A 279 16.64 -15.87 0.97
N THR A 280 17.45 -15.66 2.00
CA THR A 280 18.90 -15.68 1.86
C THR A 280 19.55 -16.78 2.70
N GLY A 281 20.77 -17.16 2.34
CA GLY A 281 21.59 -18.08 3.11
C GLY A 281 22.49 -17.34 4.10
N SER A 282 23.32 -18.13 4.81
CA SER A 282 24.39 -17.61 5.66
C SER A 282 25.75 -17.94 5.06
N SER A 283 26.68 -16.99 5.10
CA SER A 283 28.04 -17.18 4.63
C SER A 283 28.86 -18.17 5.49
N ILE A 284 28.41 -18.44 6.72
CA ILE A 284 29.12 -19.30 7.69
C ILE A 284 28.28 -20.54 8.08
N MET A 285 26.97 -20.49 7.97
CA MET A 285 26.05 -21.57 8.36
C MET A 285 25.30 -22.10 7.13
N PRO A 286 25.80 -23.14 6.44
CA PRO A 286 25.26 -23.55 5.15
C PRO A 286 23.79 -24.09 5.21
N GLN A 287 23.33 -24.49 6.38
CA GLN A 287 21.97 -24.96 6.63
C GLN A 287 20.95 -23.84 6.89
N LYS A 288 21.42 -22.60 7.11
CA LYS A 288 20.57 -21.48 7.53
C LYS A 288 19.90 -20.82 6.33
N LYS A 289 18.59 -20.65 6.42
CA LYS A 289 17.76 -19.94 5.47
C LYS A 289 17.00 -18.85 6.20
N ASN A 290 17.17 -17.59 5.77
CA ASN A 290 16.61 -16.42 6.46
C ASN A 290 15.39 -15.87 5.71
N PRO A 291 14.34 -15.41 6.40
CA PRO A 291 13.15 -14.80 5.78
C PRO A 291 13.37 -13.29 5.52
N ASP A 292 14.48 -12.91 4.88
CA ASP A 292 14.91 -11.51 4.78
C ASP A 292 13.86 -10.61 4.12
N ALA A 293 13.15 -11.10 3.11
CA ALA A 293 12.11 -10.31 2.45
C ALA A 293 10.98 -9.94 3.43
N ALA A 294 10.54 -10.88 4.27
CA ALA A 294 9.53 -10.61 5.29
C ALA A 294 10.06 -9.63 6.37
N GLU A 295 11.31 -9.81 6.83
CA GLU A 295 11.92 -8.90 7.80
C GLU A 295 12.04 -7.47 7.26
N LEU A 296 12.45 -7.31 5.99
CA LEU A 296 12.56 -6.00 5.34
C LEU A 296 11.19 -5.34 5.15
N ILE A 297 10.14 -6.08 4.78
CA ILE A 297 8.78 -5.54 4.71
C ILE A 297 8.35 -5.03 6.08
N ARG A 298 8.56 -5.81 7.13
CA ARG A 298 8.25 -5.43 8.52
C ARG A 298 8.94 -4.11 8.91
N ALA A 299 10.19 -3.90 8.48
CA ALA A 299 10.96 -2.70 8.77
C ALA A 299 10.54 -1.47 7.95
N LYS A 300 10.08 -1.65 6.69
CA LYS A 300 9.78 -0.56 5.74
C LYS A 300 8.64 0.35 6.19
N ILE A 301 7.73 -0.11 7.07
CA ILE A 301 6.69 0.75 7.63
C ILE A 301 7.25 1.99 8.32
N GLY A 302 8.45 1.91 8.92
CA GLY A 302 9.09 3.06 9.56
C GLY A 302 9.36 4.20 8.58
N ARG A 303 9.78 3.91 7.35
CA ARG A 303 9.98 4.92 6.29
C ARG A 303 8.65 5.50 5.82
N ILE A 304 7.68 4.66 5.52
CA ILE A 304 6.37 5.08 5.00
C ILE A 304 5.63 5.94 6.03
N PHE A 305 5.57 5.50 7.28
CA PHE A 305 4.93 6.27 8.36
C PHE A 305 5.72 7.53 8.70
N GLY A 306 7.05 7.48 8.69
CA GLY A 306 7.92 8.64 8.90
C GLY A 306 7.67 9.73 7.86
N ALA A 307 7.47 9.37 6.58
CA ALA A 307 7.13 10.29 5.50
C ALA A 307 5.78 11.00 5.75
N ASN A 308 4.78 10.29 6.26
CA ASN A 308 3.48 10.88 6.62
C ASN A 308 3.64 11.95 7.72
N VAL A 309 4.39 11.64 8.76
CA VAL A 309 4.68 12.61 9.83
C VAL A 309 5.48 13.79 9.31
N ALA A 310 6.49 13.56 8.46
CA ALA A 310 7.32 14.60 7.87
C ALA A 310 6.48 15.60 7.06
N LEU A 311 5.61 15.13 6.16
CA LEU A 311 4.75 16.00 5.36
C LEU A 311 3.74 16.78 6.23
N MET A 312 3.17 16.15 7.27
CA MET A 312 2.33 16.87 8.23
C MET A 312 3.09 18.01 8.93
N MET A 313 4.38 17.80 9.26
CA MET A 313 5.22 18.83 9.88
C MET A 313 5.56 19.96 8.90
N VAL A 314 5.77 19.67 7.61
CA VAL A 314 5.96 20.67 6.57
C VAL A 314 4.71 21.54 6.43
N MET A 315 3.54 20.93 6.32
CA MET A 315 2.29 21.64 6.03
C MET A 315 1.72 22.41 7.22
N LYS A 316 2.00 21.97 8.47
CA LYS A 316 1.43 22.62 9.64
C LYS A 316 1.84 24.09 9.73
N GLY A 317 0.87 24.97 9.92
CA GLY A 317 1.09 26.41 10.17
C GLY A 317 1.54 27.21 8.95
N LEU A 318 1.64 26.62 7.76
CA LEU A 318 1.90 27.37 6.54
C LEU A 318 0.69 28.25 6.17
N PRO A 319 0.92 29.52 5.77
CA PRO A 319 -0.14 30.34 5.20
C PRO A 319 -0.57 29.76 3.83
N LEU A 320 -1.72 30.22 3.35
CA LEU A 320 -2.24 29.81 2.04
C LEU A 320 -1.32 30.24 0.89
N ALA A 321 -1.58 29.73 -0.28
CA ALA A 321 -0.80 29.78 -1.51
C ALA A 321 0.45 28.91 -1.40
N TYR A 322 1.63 29.46 -1.64
CA TYR A 322 2.87 28.69 -1.72
C TYR A 322 3.95 29.33 -0.83
N SER A 323 4.61 28.49 -0.06
CA SER A 323 5.86 28.80 0.63
C SER A 323 6.92 27.79 0.17
N LYS A 324 8.20 28.17 0.16
CA LYS A 324 9.30 27.30 -0.31
C LYS A 324 9.42 26.00 0.51
N ASP A 325 8.90 25.97 1.74
CA ASP A 325 8.70 24.77 2.57
C ASP A 325 8.03 23.63 1.81
N MET A 326 7.11 23.94 0.89
CA MET A 326 6.41 22.96 0.06
C MET A 326 7.32 22.25 -0.95
N GLN A 327 8.58 22.64 -1.11
CA GLN A 327 9.54 21.86 -1.88
C GLN A 327 9.84 20.51 -1.20
N GLU A 328 9.76 20.47 0.14
CA GLU A 328 9.94 19.26 0.95
C GLU A 328 8.74 18.29 0.90
N ASP A 329 7.69 18.60 0.14
CA ASP A 329 6.49 17.77 0.05
C ASP A 329 6.69 16.50 -0.79
N LYS A 330 7.63 16.50 -1.76
CA LYS A 330 7.73 15.48 -2.81
C LYS A 330 8.66 14.31 -2.45
N GLU A 331 9.88 14.58 -1.99
CA GLU A 331 10.90 13.57 -1.74
C GLU A 331 10.40 12.48 -0.79
N GLN A 332 9.74 12.90 0.30
CA GLN A 332 9.16 12.00 1.30
C GLN A 332 8.06 11.11 0.71
N VAL A 333 7.21 11.67 -0.16
CA VAL A 333 6.13 10.95 -0.82
C VAL A 333 6.69 9.95 -1.84
N PHE A 334 7.71 10.34 -2.58
CA PHE A 334 8.38 9.47 -3.54
C PHE A 334 9.03 8.26 -2.84
N ASP A 335 9.77 8.49 -1.76
CA ASP A 335 10.39 7.42 -0.98
C ASP A 335 9.34 6.47 -0.38
N ALA A 336 8.26 7.01 0.17
CA ALA A 336 7.17 6.22 0.72
C ALA A 336 6.49 5.34 -0.35
N ALA A 337 6.23 5.91 -1.53
CA ALA A 337 5.63 5.19 -2.65
C ALA A 337 6.51 4.02 -3.10
N ASP A 338 7.81 4.27 -3.32
CA ASP A 338 8.76 3.22 -3.74
C ASP A 338 8.80 2.07 -2.72
N ASN A 339 8.87 2.41 -1.43
CA ASN A 339 8.91 1.40 -0.37
C ASN A 339 7.59 0.64 -0.23
N TRP A 340 6.44 1.29 -0.43
CA TRP A 340 5.14 0.65 -0.39
C TRP A 340 4.94 -0.30 -1.58
N MET A 341 5.21 0.16 -2.81
CA MET A 341 5.10 -0.68 -4.01
C MET A 341 6.03 -1.89 -3.95
N LEU A 342 7.27 -1.68 -3.52
CA LEU A 342 8.22 -2.78 -3.34
C LEU A 342 7.75 -3.79 -2.28
N ALA A 343 7.18 -3.32 -1.17
CA ALA A 343 6.66 -4.19 -0.11
C ALA A 343 5.44 -5.00 -0.59
N LEU A 344 4.52 -4.39 -1.37
CA LEU A 344 3.38 -5.08 -1.97
C LEU A 344 3.84 -6.19 -2.92
N ALA A 345 4.77 -5.87 -3.84
CA ALA A 345 5.28 -6.83 -4.81
C ALA A 345 6.05 -7.99 -4.14
N ALA A 346 6.85 -7.70 -3.12
CA ALA A 346 7.58 -8.73 -2.38
C ALA A 346 6.64 -9.63 -1.58
N MET A 347 5.59 -9.07 -0.96
CA MET A 347 4.59 -9.84 -0.23
C MET A 347 3.77 -10.72 -1.18
N GLU A 348 3.32 -10.18 -2.32
CA GLU A 348 2.63 -10.97 -3.35
C GLU A 348 3.46 -12.16 -3.79
N GLY A 349 4.73 -11.92 -4.14
CA GLY A 349 5.64 -12.97 -4.57
C GLY A 349 5.87 -14.02 -3.50
N MET A 350 6.07 -13.65 -2.24
CA MET A 350 6.23 -14.60 -1.13
C MET A 350 4.98 -15.45 -0.93
N VAL A 351 3.79 -14.83 -0.90
CA VAL A 351 2.51 -15.54 -0.72
C VAL A 351 2.26 -16.53 -1.85
N LYS A 352 2.57 -16.15 -3.08
CA LYS A 352 2.40 -16.99 -4.26
C LYS A 352 3.32 -18.22 -4.27
N ASP A 353 4.55 -18.05 -3.80
CA ASP A 353 5.59 -19.09 -3.86
C ASP A 353 5.72 -19.91 -2.56
N MET A 354 5.14 -19.44 -1.43
CA MET A 354 5.26 -20.17 -0.16
C MET A 354 4.48 -21.47 -0.17
N THR A 355 5.01 -22.45 0.58
CA THR A 355 4.35 -23.74 0.78
C THR A 355 3.97 -23.90 2.25
N GLY A 356 2.68 -24.13 2.52
CA GLY A 356 2.20 -24.51 3.85
C GLY A 356 2.54 -25.95 4.19
N ASN A 357 2.96 -26.22 5.41
CA ASN A 357 3.32 -27.55 5.89
C ASN A 357 2.12 -28.18 6.61
N LYS A 358 1.15 -28.70 5.85
CA LYS A 358 -0.10 -29.27 6.37
C LYS A 358 0.09 -30.24 7.55
N PRO A 359 1.02 -31.25 7.50
CA PRO A 359 1.19 -32.17 8.64
C PRO A 359 1.64 -31.50 9.93
N VAL A 360 2.51 -30.47 9.83
CA VAL A 360 3.00 -29.72 11.00
C VAL A 360 1.91 -28.81 11.56
N LEU A 361 1.15 -28.16 10.70
CA LEU A 361 -0.01 -27.34 11.08
C LEU A 361 -1.04 -28.16 11.87
N GLU A 362 -1.40 -29.33 11.34
CA GLU A 362 -2.39 -30.23 11.95
C GLU A 362 -1.89 -30.79 13.29
N ALA A 363 -0.63 -31.22 13.37
CA ALA A 363 -0.03 -31.71 14.61
C ALA A 363 0.01 -30.60 15.69
N ALA A 364 0.34 -29.37 15.29
CA ALA A 364 0.33 -28.23 16.21
C ALA A 364 -1.09 -27.87 16.69
N ALA A 365 -2.08 -27.96 15.81
CA ALA A 365 -3.48 -27.72 16.16
C ALA A 365 -4.03 -28.77 17.13
N SER A 366 -3.55 -30.01 17.03
CA SER A 366 -4.00 -31.14 17.87
C SER A 366 -3.36 -31.13 19.27
N SER A 367 -2.44 -30.21 19.55
CA SER A 367 -1.77 -30.10 20.84
C SER A 367 -2.39 -29.01 21.71
N GLY A 368 -2.19 -29.13 23.03
CA GLY A 368 -2.55 -28.08 23.99
C GLY A 368 -4.05 -27.95 24.27
N PHE A 369 -4.78 -29.05 24.18
CA PHE A 369 -6.22 -29.10 24.49
C PHE A 369 -7.07 -28.11 23.69
N SER A 370 -6.74 -27.90 22.44
CA SER A 370 -7.34 -26.86 21.57
C SER A 370 -8.86 -27.03 21.38
N THR A 371 -9.39 -28.23 21.60
CA THR A 371 -10.82 -28.58 21.52
C THR A 371 -11.55 -28.54 22.87
N ALA A 372 -10.91 -28.05 23.92
CA ALA A 372 -11.56 -27.96 25.25
C ALA A 372 -12.84 -27.11 25.24
N THR A 373 -12.88 -26.04 24.41
CA THR A 373 -14.11 -25.26 24.27
C THR A 373 -15.24 -26.05 23.59
N ASP A 374 -14.92 -26.93 22.64
CA ASP A 374 -15.91 -27.81 21.99
C ASP A 374 -16.53 -28.78 23.00
N LEU A 375 -15.73 -29.29 23.94
CA LEU A 375 -16.20 -30.12 25.09
C LEU A 375 -17.15 -29.32 25.99
N ALA A 376 -16.80 -28.09 26.35
CA ALA A 376 -17.67 -27.24 27.15
C ALA A 376 -19.01 -26.95 26.44
N ASP A 377 -18.95 -26.65 25.14
CA ASP A 377 -20.14 -26.41 24.34
C ASP A 377 -21.02 -27.68 24.22
N TRP A 378 -20.39 -28.85 24.06
CA TRP A 378 -21.09 -30.13 24.06
C TRP A 378 -21.81 -30.37 25.39
N LEU A 379 -21.14 -30.16 26.52
CA LEU A 379 -21.74 -30.29 27.84
C LEU A 379 -22.98 -29.38 28.02
N VAL A 380 -22.91 -28.15 27.52
CA VAL A 380 -24.07 -27.23 27.53
C VAL A 380 -25.23 -27.80 26.71
N ARG A 381 -24.96 -28.28 25.49
CA ARG A 381 -26.02 -28.76 24.56
C ARG A 381 -26.64 -30.08 25.00
N GLU A 382 -25.81 -31.04 25.35
CA GLU A 382 -26.26 -32.44 25.57
C GLU A 382 -26.65 -32.72 27.02
N THR A 383 -26.01 -32.04 27.98
CA THR A 383 -26.31 -32.29 29.40
C THR A 383 -27.13 -31.18 30.06
N GLY A 384 -27.33 -30.06 29.37
CA GLY A 384 -28.07 -28.89 29.90
C GLY A 384 -27.33 -28.09 30.96
N LEU A 385 -26.03 -28.31 31.15
CA LEU A 385 -25.23 -27.56 32.12
C LEU A 385 -25.15 -26.08 31.75
N PRO A 386 -25.23 -25.16 32.74
CA PRO A 386 -24.82 -23.77 32.50
C PRO A 386 -23.37 -23.74 32.04
N PHE A 387 -23.04 -22.80 31.13
CA PHE A 387 -21.70 -22.72 30.52
C PHE A 387 -20.56 -22.64 31.55
N ARG A 388 -20.76 -21.91 32.67
CA ARG A 388 -19.76 -21.80 33.72
C ARG A 388 -19.47 -23.17 34.41
N ASP A 389 -20.49 -23.99 34.60
CA ASP A 389 -20.34 -25.33 35.18
C ASP A 389 -19.71 -26.28 34.16
N ALA A 390 -20.12 -26.20 32.88
CA ALA A 390 -19.48 -26.93 31.79
C ALA A 390 -17.99 -26.59 31.68
N HIS A 391 -17.62 -25.33 31.84
CA HIS A 391 -16.23 -24.89 31.86
C HIS A 391 -15.43 -25.50 33.02
N HIS A 392 -16.01 -25.59 34.20
CA HIS A 392 -15.37 -26.26 35.38
C HIS A 392 -15.17 -27.74 35.13
N VAL A 393 -16.18 -28.44 34.61
CA VAL A 393 -16.08 -29.87 34.25
C VAL A 393 -14.96 -30.06 33.21
N THR A 394 -14.95 -29.24 32.16
CA THR A 394 -13.91 -29.27 31.09
C THR A 394 -12.52 -29.03 31.69
N GLY A 395 -12.36 -28.04 32.56
CA GLY A 395 -11.08 -27.75 33.22
C GLY A 395 -10.58 -28.92 34.07
N SER A 396 -11.49 -29.65 34.73
CA SER A 396 -11.15 -30.86 35.49
C SER A 396 -10.69 -32.00 34.58
N LEU A 397 -11.30 -32.15 33.39
CA LEU A 397 -10.89 -33.15 32.40
C LEU A 397 -9.55 -32.81 31.78
N VAL A 398 -9.29 -31.53 31.50
CA VAL A 398 -7.97 -31.06 31.05
C VAL A 398 -6.89 -31.38 32.06
N ALA A 399 -7.11 -31.04 33.34
CA ALA A 399 -6.15 -31.36 34.41
C ALA A 399 -5.92 -32.88 34.58
N MET A 400 -6.96 -33.70 34.34
CA MET A 400 -6.83 -35.16 34.34
C MET A 400 -5.98 -35.65 33.15
N ALA A 401 -6.21 -35.13 31.96
CA ALA A 401 -5.44 -35.45 30.75
C ALA A 401 -3.96 -35.06 30.91
N GLU A 402 -3.68 -33.87 31.41
CA GLU A 402 -2.32 -33.41 31.75
C GLU A 402 -1.63 -34.39 32.71
N LYS A 403 -2.31 -34.79 33.78
CA LYS A 403 -1.75 -35.74 34.75
C LYS A 403 -1.48 -37.12 34.14
N LYS A 404 -2.28 -37.53 33.16
CA LYS A 404 -2.11 -38.80 32.45
C LYS A 404 -1.10 -38.70 31.30
N GLY A 405 -0.67 -37.50 30.94
CA GLY A 405 0.23 -37.26 29.77
C GLY A 405 -0.42 -37.57 28.41
N CYS A 406 -1.73 -37.37 28.32
CA CYS A 406 -2.51 -37.60 27.08
C CYS A 406 -3.35 -36.37 26.73
N ASP A 407 -4.01 -36.37 25.56
CA ASP A 407 -4.94 -35.32 25.17
C ASP A 407 -6.40 -35.71 25.52
N LEU A 408 -7.34 -34.75 25.39
CA LEU A 408 -8.76 -34.96 25.73
C LEU A 408 -9.39 -36.15 24.97
N PRO A 409 -9.15 -36.36 23.66
CA PRO A 409 -9.68 -37.52 22.94
C PRO A 409 -9.17 -38.87 23.45
N ASP A 410 -8.04 -38.89 24.17
CA ASP A 410 -7.42 -40.13 24.69
C ASP A 410 -7.95 -40.55 26.04
N LEU A 411 -8.72 -39.68 26.73
CA LEU A 411 -9.39 -40.04 27.97
C LEU A 411 -10.47 -41.10 27.71
N THR A 412 -10.53 -42.10 28.53
CA THR A 412 -11.61 -43.13 28.44
C THR A 412 -12.96 -42.51 28.83
N LEU A 413 -14.05 -43.11 28.36
CA LEU A 413 -15.38 -42.68 28.74
C LEU A 413 -15.57 -42.79 30.29
N GLU A 414 -15.00 -43.79 30.91
CA GLU A 414 -15.01 -43.96 32.38
C GLU A 414 -14.29 -42.81 33.09
N ASP A 415 -13.15 -42.36 32.56
CA ASP A 415 -12.45 -41.19 33.07
C ASP A 415 -13.32 -39.92 33.01
N MET A 416 -13.96 -39.68 31.87
CA MET A 416 -14.82 -38.53 31.68
C MET A 416 -16.07 -38.60 32.58
N GLN A 417 -16.68 -39.77 32.70
CA GLN A 417 -17.84 -40.01 33.58
C GLN A 417 -17.50 -39.88 35.06
N SER A 418 -16.24 -40.15 35.44
CA SER A 418 -15.81 -39.93 36.84
C SER A 418 -15.84 -38.44 37.23
N VAL A 419 -15.76 -37.52 36.28
CA VAL A 419 -15.87 -36.07 36.51
C VAL A 419 -17.33 -35.61 36.37
N HIS A 420 -18.05 -36.11 35.36
CA HIS A 420 -19.47 -35.79 35.15
C HIS A 420 -20.22 -36.97 34.54
N GLY A 421 -21.06 -37.62 35.38
CA GLY A 421 -21.70 -38.90 35.07
C GLY A 421 -22.62 -38.93 33.83
N ASN A 422 -23.07 -37.78 33.35
CA ASN A 422 -23.93 -37.69 32.15
C ASN A 422 -23.14 -37.59 30.84
N ILE A 423 -21.81 -37.69 30.85
CA ILE A 423 -21.01 -37.74 29.62
C ILE A 423 -21.22 -39.12 28.96
N ASP A 424 -21.54 -39.10 27.68
CA ASP A 424 -21.67 -40.32 26.87
C ASP A 424 -20.68 -40.35 25.70
N ALA A 425 -20.72 -41.43 24.92
CA ALA A 425 -19.75 -41.65 23.85
C ALA A 425 -19.79 -40.60 22.69
N SER A 426 -20.88 -39.84 22.57
CA SER A 426 -21.00 -38.80 21.57
C SER A 426 -20.06 -37.60 21.81
N VAL A 427 -19.48 -37.50 23.00
CA VAL A 427 -18.43 -36.49 23.29
C VAL A 427 -17.23 -36.60 22.41
N TYR A 428 -16.88 -37.81 21.95
CA TYR A 428 -15.75 -38.00 21.04
C TYR A 428 -15.97 -37.41 19.63
N ASP A 429 -17.23 -37.20 19.23
CA ASP A 429 -17.58 -36.58 17.95
C ASP A 429 -17.19 -35.09 17.88
N VAL A 430 -16.94 -34.43 19.04
CA VAL A 430 -16.58 -33.01 19.10
C VAL A 430 -15.11 -32.74 19.44
N LEU A 431 -14.37 -33.77 19.91
CA LEU A 431 -13.01 -33.61 20.42
C LEU A 431 -11.92 -33.62 19.35
N GLY A 432 -12.22 -33.99 18.12
CA GLY A 432 -11.25 -33.94 17.01
C GLY A 432 -11.14 -32.55 16.43
N VAL A 433 -9.90 -32.13 16.06
CA VAL A 433 -9.67 -30.80 15.48
C VAL A 433 -10.41 -30.58 14.17
N HIS A 434 -10.59 -31.61 13.35
CA HIS A 434 -11.40 -31.55 12.13
C HIS A 434 -12.88 -31.31 12.42
N ASN A 435 -13.43 -31.97 13.45
CA ASN A 435 -14.81 -31.77 13.86
C ASN A 435 -15.00 -30.36 14.45
N SER A 436 -14.02 -29.90 15.23
CA SER A 436 -14.02 -28.54 15.78
C SER A 436 -14.14 -27.50 14.68
N VAL A 437 -13.25 -27.49 13.67
CA VAL A 437 -13.33 -26.50 12.58
C VAL A 437 -14.61 -26.67 11.74
N ALA A 438 -15.04 -27.89 11.46
CA ALA A 438 -16.25 -28.15 10.68
C ALA A 438 -17.53 -27.64 11.38
N SER A 439 -17.56 -27.61 12.69
CA SER A 439 -18.69 -27.12 13.48
C SER A 439 -18.90 -25.61 13.43
N ARG A 440 -17.89 -24.82 13.03
CA ARG A 440 -17.90 -23.35 13.02
C ARG A 440 -18.59 -22.78 11.79
N MET A 441 -19.88 -23.09 11.62
CA MET A 441 -20.70 -22.77 10.44
C MET A 441 -21.31 -21.36 10.45
N SER A 442 -21.12 -20.58 11.53
CA SER A 442 -21.58 -19.19 11.57
C SER A 442 -20.97 -18.37 10.41
N TYR A 443 -21.64 -17.31 9.99
CA TYR A 443 -21.12 -16.41 8.96
C TYR A 443 -19.73 -15.89 9.35
N GLY A 444 -18.74 -16.07 8.48
CA GLY A 444 -17.36 -15.71 8.76
C GLY A 444 -16.61 -16.71 9.67
N GLY A 445 -17.21 -17.84 10.01
CA GLY A 445 -16.57 -18.92 10.79
C GLY A 445 -15.53 -19.69 9.97
N THR A 446 -14.72 -20.51 10.67
CA THR A 446 -13.57 -21.21 10.07
C THR A 446 -13.94 -22.50 9.34
N ALA A 447 -15.22 -22.93 9.36
CA ALA A 447 -15.62 -24.16 8.64
C ALA A 447 -15.19 -24.12 7.17
N PRO A 448 -14.64 -25.20 6.61
CA PRO A 448 -14.17 -25.23 5.22
C PRO A 448 -15.23 -24.77 4.20
N GLU A 449 -16.50 -25.03 4.47
CA GLU A 449 -17.61 -24.56 3.62
C GLU A 449 -17.72 -23.03 3.64
N GLN A 450 -17.60 -22.40 4.83
CA GLN A 450 -17.64 -20.94 4.96
C GLN A 450 -16.43 -20.29 4.27
N VAL A 451 -15.24 -20.88 4.42
CA VAL A 451 -14.03 -20.42 3.75
C VAL A 451 -14.22 -20.44 2.22
N ARG A 452 -14.71 -21.56 1.64
CA ARG A 452 -14.97 -21.68 0.20
C ARG A 452 -15.99 -20.65 -0.28
N LYS A 453 -17.03 -20.37 0.50
CA LYS A 453 -18.01 -19.29 0.19
C LYS A 453 -17.34 -17.92 0.14
N GLN A 454 -16.46 -17.61 1.09
CA GLN A 454 -15.75 -16.34 1.11
C GLN A 454 -14.73 -16.23 -0.04
N VAL A 455 -14.03 -17.31 -0.37
CA VAL A 455 -13.14 -17.35 -1.53
C VAL A 455 -13.92 -17.09 -2.82
N ALA A 456 -15.07 -17.75 -3.01
CA ALA A 456 -15.92 -17.54 -4.18
C ALA A 456 -16.40 -16.09 -4.30
N ARG A 457 -16.86 -15.50 -3.19
CA ARG A 457 -17.27 -14.10 -3.14
C ARG A 457 -16.16 -13.15 -3.61
N TRP A 458 -14.95 -13.33 -3.11
CA TRP A 458 -13.84 -12.43 -3.47
C TRP A 458 -13.32 -12.68 -4.88
N LYS A 459 -13.38 -13.90 -5.39
CA LYS A 459 -13.08 -14.18 -6.81
C LYS A 459 -14.07 -13.45 -7.75
N GLU A 460 -15.34 -13.39 -7.38
CA GLU A 460 -16.35 -12.64 -8.15
C GLU A 460 -16.08 -11.12 -8.11
N VAL A 461 -15.70 -10.58 -6.95
CA VAL A 461 -15.43 -9.13 -6.77
C VAL A 461 -14.15 -8.68 -7.50
N LEU A 462 -13.13 -9.54 -7.57
CA LEU A 462 -11.83 -9.17 -8.14
C LEU A 462 -11.68 -9.57 -9.63
N GLY A 463 -12.60 -10.30 -10.18
CA GLY A 463 -12.60 -10.72 -11.59
C GLY A 463 -11.67 -11.90 -11.88
#